data_0186b85c292204d73879a822ad375497
#
_entry.id   0186b85c292204d73879a822ad375497
#
_cell.length_a   1.000
_cell.length_b   1.000
_cell.length_c   1.000
_cell.angle_alpha   90.00
_cell.angle_beta   90.00
_cell.angle_gamma   90.00
#
_symmetry.space_group_name_H-M   'P 1'
#
loop_
_entity.id
_entity.type
_entity.pdbx_description
1 polymer ?
#
loop_
_entity_poly.entity_id
_entity_poly.type
_entity_poly.pdbx_seq_one_letter_code
_entity_poly.pdbx_strand_id
1 'polypeptide(L)'
;MSEVKNKKKKSSIIQVSIGVLAVIMAILIIIMMGIVSDIQGTARIVNYTGLVRGETQRLIKLELSMQQENEMIHDIRTFIDGLRNGNDELNLVRLNDVDFQNKMQELDDKFSDLYKKIYLVRFKGARNTDIIPESEEFFVICDEATGLAEKYSQKKATSLSLLEKYITADIVVLMLLIGYEFIKAIQYAAMNRLLQRKVYLDDATGLPNKNKCEELLSEEEPDADTGVCSFDLNNLRRINDSRGHEAGDAYIRRFAICLRASMPAEQFVGR
;
A
#
# COMPACT_ATOMS: atom_id res chain seq x y z
N MET A 1 9.46 -29.91 -25.75
CA MET A 1 8.07 -29.45 -25.59
C MET A 1 7.62 -29.43 -24.13
N SER A 2 8.02 -30.37 -23.27
CA SER A 2 7.69 -30.41 -21.82
C SER A 2 8.31 -29.28 -20.99
N GLU A 3 9.57 -28.89 -21.23
CA GLU A 3 10.26 -27.81 -20.50
C GLU A 3 9.66 -26.42 -20.74
N VAL A 4 9.24 -26.13 -21.96
CA VAL A 4 8.61 -24.84 -22.32
C VAL A 4 7.25 -24.72 -21.64
N LYS A 5 6.48 -25.80 -21.58
CA LYS A 5 5.19 -25.86 -20.90
C LYS A 5 5.35 -25.66 -19.40
N ASN A 6 6.41 -26.20 -18.81
CA ASN A 6 6.70 -26.07 -17.38
C ASN A 6 7.19 -24.65 -17.01
N LYS A 7 7.98 -23.99 -17.86
CA LYS A 7 8.40 -22.58 -17.69
C LYS A 7 7.20 -21.61 -17.77
N LYS A 8 6.27 -21.83 -18.71
CA LYS A 8 5.06 -21.02 -18.87
C LYS A 8 4.12 -21.16 -17.67
N LYS A 9 3.98 -22.38 -17.14
CA LYS A 9 3.18 -22.66 -15.94
C LYS A 9 3.77 -21.99 -14.68
N LYS A 10 5.11 -21.99 -14.51
CA LYS A 10 5.78 -21.30 -13.40
C LYS A 10 5.59 -19.78 -13.43
N SER A 11 5.68 -19.15 -14.60
CA SER A 11 5.46 -17.70 -14.73
C SER A 11 4.01 -17.31 -14.41
N SER A 12 3.04 -18.11 -14.86
CA SER A 12 1.63 -17.89 -14.54
C SER A 12 1.34 -18.00 -13.04
N ILE A 13 1.97 -18.94 -12.33
CA ILE A 13 1.83 -19.08 -10.88
C ILE A 13 2.37 -17.85 -10.15
N ILE A 14 3.54 -17.34 -10.55
CA ILE A 14 4.14 -16.15 -9.93
C ILE A 14 3.24 -14.93 -10.14
N GLN A 15 2.70 -14.71 -11.34
CA GLN A 15 1.79 -13.60 -11.63
C GLN A 15 0.51 -13.67 -10.79
N VAL A 16 -0.07 -14.86 -10.64
CA VAL A 16 -1.22 -15.08 -9.76
C VAL A 16 -0.85 -14.79 -8.29
N SER A 17 0.34 -15.23 -7.85
CA SER A 17 0.81 -14.97 -6.48
C SER A 17 0.98 -13.48 -6.21
N ILE A 18 1.53 -12.70 -7.15
CA ILE A 18 1.63 -11.24 -7.04
C ILE A 18 0.24 -10.61 -6.92
N GLY A 19 -0.72 -11.05 -7.73
CA GLY A 19 -2.10 -10.56 -7.64
C GLY A 19 -2.76 -10.85 -6.28
N VAL A 20 -2.58 -12.06 -5.76
CA VAL A 20 -3.12 -12.46 -4.45
C VAL A 20 -2.48 -11.63 -3.32
N LEU A 21 -1.16 -11.47 -3.31
CA LEU A 21 -0.46 -10.66 -2.31
C LEU A 21 -0.90 -9.19 -2.37
N ALA A 22 -1.09 -8.61 -3.56
CA ALA A 22 -1.59 -7.26 -3.70
C ALA A 22 -2.99 -7.08 -3.10
N VAL A 23 -3.88 -8.07 -3.25
CA VAL A 23 -5.20 -8.06 -2.62
C VAL A 23 -5.09 -8.18 -1.09
N ILE A 24 -4.23 -9.07 -0.59
CA ILE A 24 -3.95 -9.20 0.85
C ILE A 24 -3.46 -7.88 1.41
N MET A 25 -2.51 -7.22 0.77
CA MET A 25 -1.98 -5.92 1.17
C MET A 25 -3.08 -4.86 1.27
N ALA A 26 -3.98 -4.79 0.28
CA ALA A 26 -5.10 -3.85 0.30
C ALA A 26 -6.02 -4.10 1.51
N ILE A 27 -6.33 -5.35 1.81
CA ILE A 27 -7.14 -5.73 2.98
C ILE A 27 -6.43 -5.31 4.29
N LEU A 28 -5.14 -5.60 4.43
CA LEU A 28 -4.36 -5.25 5.61
C LEU A 28 -4.32 -3.73 5.83
N ILE A 29 -4.20 -2.94 4.77
CA ILE A 29 -4.24 -1.47 4.84
C ILE A 29 -5.61 -0.97 5.34
N ILE A 30 -6.71 -1.54 4.84
CA ILE A 30 -8.06 -1.18 5.30
C ILE A 30 -8.23 -1.47 6.80
N ILE A 31 -7.77 -2.64 7.25
CA ILE A 31 -7.79 -3.01 8.68
C ILE A 31 -6.93 -2.04 9.50
N MET A 32 -5.75 -1.66 9.00
CA MET A 32 -4.86 -0.69 9.64
C MET A 32 -5.53 0.66 9.82
N MET A 33 -6.22 1.16 8.79
CA MET A 33 -6.95 2.43 8.88
C MET A 33 -8.04 2.40 9.95
N GLY A 34 -8.76 1.29 10.09
CA GLY A 34 -9.74 1.08 11.15
C GLY A 34 -9.10 1.14 12.55
N ILE A 35 -8.00 0.43 12.78
CA ILE A 35 -7.30 0.42 14.06
C ILE A 35 -6.77 1.83 14.42
N VAL A 36 -6.21 2.56 13.45
CA VAL A 36 -5.73 3.94 13.66
C VAL A 36 -6.87 4.86 14.05
N SER A 37 -8.04 4.76 13.40
CA SER A 37 -9.24 5.51 13.76
C SER A 37 -9.69 5.23 15.20
N ASP A 38 -9.70 3.96 15.61
CA ASP A 38 -10.04 3.56 16.99
C ASP A 38 -9.07 4.18 18.02
N ILE A 39 -7.77 4.17 17.74
CA ILE A 39 -6.75 4.76 18.64
C ILE A 39 -6.95 6.27 18.76
N GLN A 40 -7.21 6.99 17.66
CA GLN A 40 -7.46 8.43 17.68
C GLN A 40 -8.72 8.78 18.49
N GLY A 41 -9.78 8.00 18.35
CA GLY A 41 -11.00 8.13 19.15
C GLY A 41 -10.73 7.95 20.66
N THR A 42 -9.88 6.98 21.02
CA THR A 42 -9.57 6.68 22.43
C THR A 42 -8.81 7.81 23.13
N ALA A 43 -7.94 8.53 22.44
CA ALA A 43 -7.22 9.67 23.04
C ALA A 43 -8.17 10.77 23.52
N ARG A 44 -9.27 11.02 22.81
CA ARG A 44 -10.31 11.95 23.26
C ARG A 44 -11.08 11.43 24.45
N ILE A 45 -11.40 10.15 24.49
CA ILE A 45 -12.07 9.51 25.62
C ILE A 45 -11.25 9.70 26.90
N VAL A 46 -9.93 9.43 26.86
CA VAL A 46 -9.02 9.66 27.99
C VAL A 46 -9.05 11.12 28.43
N ASN A 47 -9.02 12.07 27.49
CA ASN A 47 -9.07 13.49 27.82
C ASN A 47 -10.40 13.89 28.49
N TYR A 48 -11.55 13.46 27.96
CA TYR A 48 -12.85 13.78 28.51
C TYR A 48 -13.14 13.09 29.85
N THR A 49 -12.64 11.85 30.07
CA THR A 49 -12.69 11.22 31.40
C THR A 49 -11.90 12.03 32.43
N GLY A 50 -10.74 12.57 32.02
CA GLY A 50 -9.95 13.48 32.82
C GLY A 50 -10.67 14.80 33.11
N LEU A 51 -11.41 15.37 32.12
CA LEU A 51 -12.24 16.56 32.32
C LEU A 51 -13.38 16.29 33.30
N VAL A 52 -14.12 15.19 33.17
CA VAL A 52 -15.18 14.79 34.10
C VAL A 52 -14.63 14.73 35.52
N ARG A 53 -13.46 14.09 35.71
CA ARG A 53 -12.78 14.02 37.00
C ARG A 53 -12.44 15.41 37.56
N GLY A 54 -11.77 16.24 36.76
CA GLY A 54 -11.27 17.54 37.18
C GLY A 54 -12.41 18.54 37.46
N GLU A 55 -13.42 18.59 36.58
CA GLU A 55 -14.55 19.49 36.75
C GLU A 55 -15.46 19.08 37.90
N THR A 56 -15.65 17.79 38.14
CA THR A 56 -16.39 17.34 39.33
C THR A 56 -15.68 17.76 40.62
N GLN A 57 -14.38 17.61 40.72
CA GLN A 57 -13.63 18.06 41.88
C GLN A 57 -13.72 19.60 42.04
N ARG A 58 -13.66 20.33 40.96
CA ARG A 58 -13.84 21.79 40.98
C ARG A 58 -15.25 22.18 41.41
N LEU A 59 -16.27 21.52 40.86
CA LEU A 59 -17.67 21.70 41.24
C LEU A 59 -17.88 21.53 42.75
N ILE A 60 -17.38 20.44 43.31
CA ILE A 60 -17.52 20.18 44.77
C ILE A 60 -16.84 21.28 45.59
N LYS A 61 -15.67 21.77 45.23
CA LYS A 61 -14.99 22.88 45.92
C LYS A 61 -15.82 24.17 45.86
N LEU A 62 -16.43 24.49 44.71
CA LEU A 62 -17.27 25.69 44.54
C LEU A 62 -18.56 25.59 45.39
N GLU A 63 -19.22 24.43 45.36
CA GLU A 63 -20.42 24.18 46.13
C GLU A 63 -20.18 24.27 47.65
N LEU A 64 -19.04 23.73 48.13
CA LEU A 64 -18.61 23.87 49.51
C LEU A 64 -18.30 25.32 49.90
N SER A 65 -17.92 26.15 48.91
CA SER A 65 -17.69 27.59 49.07
C SER A 65 -18.95 28.44 48.83
N MET A 66 -20.14 27.82 48.78
CA MET A 66 -21.42 28.44 48.55
C MET A 66 -21.55 29.11 47.15
N GLN A 67 -20.72 28.70 46.18
CA GLN A 67 -20.82 29.12 44.79
C GLN A 67 -21.55 28.04 43.99
N GLN A 68 -22.76 28.37 43.54
CA GLN A 68 -23.59 27.41 42.79
C GLN A 68 -23.27 27.46 41.31
N GLU A 69 -22.85 26.30 40.73
CA GLU A 69 -22.45 26.18 39.33
C GLU A 69 -23.34 25.14 38.59
N ASN A 70 -24.49 25.59 38.08
CA ASN A 70 -25.41 24.71 37.37
C ASN A 70 -24.93 24.39 35.95
N GLU A 71 -24.22 25.30 35.28
CA GLU A 71 -23.68 25.10 33.96
C GLU A 71 -22.62 23.96 33.97
N MET A 72 -21.73 23.97 34.96
CA MET A 72 -20.73 22.91 35.13
C MET A 72 -21.37 21.54 35.38
N ILE A 73 -22.49 21.48 36.10
CA ILE A 73 -23.24 20.21 36.26
C ILE A 73 -23.77 19.71 34.93
N HIS A 74 -24.28 20.61 34.09
CA HIS A 74 -24.78 20.28 32.76
C HIS A 74 -23.63 19.76 31.86
N ASP A 75 -22.50 20.44 31.85
CA ASP A 75 -21.34 20.06 31.06
C ASP A 75 -20.80 18.67 31.46
N ILE A 76 -20.66 18.42 32.77
CA ILE A 76 -20.21 17.09 33.27
C ILE A 76 -21.17 15.98 32.80
N ARG A 77 -22.48 16.20 32.86
CA ARG A 77 -23.49 15.24 32.36
C ARG A 77 -23.35 15.01 30.88
N THR A 78 -23.17 16.07 30.11
CA THR A 78 -22.97 15.98 28.65
C THR A 78 -21.70 15.19 28.31
N PHE A 79 -20.63 15.38 29.07
CA PHE A 79 -19.40 14.61 28.90
C PHE A 79 -19.60 13.13 29.26
N ILE A 80 -20.26 12.82 30.35
CA ILE A 80 -20.55 11.43 30.77
C ILE A 80 -21.41 10.73 29.70
N ASP A 81 -22.48 11.40 29.25
CA ASP A 81 -23.35 10.84 28.20
C ASP A 81 -22.60 10.65 26.89
N GLY A 82 -21.78 11.61 26.48
CA GLY A 82 -20.93 11.51 25.28
C GLY A 82 -19.91 10.38 25.36
N LEU A 83 -19.32 10.12 26.54
CA LEU A 83 -18.40 8.99 26.75
C LEU A 83 -19.09 7.62 26.67
N ARG A 84 -20.37 7.55 27.07
CA ARG A 84 -21.17 6.31 27.02
C ARG A 84 -21.72 6.02 25.64
N ASN A 85 -22.31 7.03 25.00
CA ASN A 85 -23.15 6.86 23.83
C ASN A 85 -22.49 7.35 22.53
N GLY A 86 -21.42 8.13 22.65
CA GLY A 86 -20.84 8.94 21.59
C GLY A 86 -21.49 10.33 21.53
N ASN A 87 -20.78 11.30 20.99
CA ASN A 87 -21.27 12.66 20.78
C ASN A 87 -20.51 13.31 19.63
N ASP A 88 -21.21 13.66 18.55
CA ASP A 88 -20.59 14.21 17.34
C ASP A 88 -20.05 15.63 17.57
N GLU A 89 -20.71 16.46 18.39
CA GLU A 89 -20.27 17.83 18.69
C GLU A 89 -18.95 17.82 19.47
N LEU A 90 -18.79 16.85 20.38
CA LEU A 90 -17.56 16.64 21.14
C LEU A 90 -16.54 15.76 20.38
N ASN A 91 -16.92 15.25 19.20
CA ASN A 91 -16.17 14.24 18.44
C ASN A 91 -15.80 13.02 19.30
N LEU A 92 -16.70 12.58 20.15
CA LEU A 92 -16.57 11.39 20.97
C LEU A 92 -17.21 10.19 20.25
N VAL A 93 -16.43 9.15 20.07
CA VAL A 93 -16.88 7.86 19.53
C VAL A 93 -17.13 6.91 20.69
N ARG A 94 -18.27 6.21 20.68
CA ARG A 94 -18.54 5.18 21.67
C ARG A 94 -17.48 4.08 21.61
N LEU A 95 -16.84 3.81 22.75
CA LEU A 95 -15.89 2.70 22.88
C LEU A 95 -16.64 1.38 23.04
N ASN A 96 -16.42 0.45 22.11
CA ASN A 96 -17.04 -0.89 22.15
C ASN A 96 -16.19 -1.86 22.99
N ASP A 97 -15.93 -1.50 24.24
CA ASP A 97 -15.27 -2.34 25.26
C ASP A 97 -16.21 -2.53 26.43
N VAL A 98 -16.47 -3.79 26.80
CA VAL A 98 -17.47 -4.12 27.81
C VAL A 98 -17.06 -3.61 29.19
N ASP A 99 -15.78 -3.73 29.54
CA ASP A 99 -15.29 -3.32 30.84
C ASP A 99 -15.37 -1.79 30.99
N PHE A 100 -15.00 -1.06 29.95
CA PHE A 100 -15.14 0.40 29.89
C PHE A 100 -16.60 0.82 29.99
N GLN A 101 -17.51 0.22 29.23
CA GLN A 101 -18.93 0.58 29.24
C GLN A 101 -19.59 0.30 30.62
N ASN A 102 -19.24 -0.80 31.26
CA ASN A 102 -19.69 -1.11 32.62
C ASN A 102 -19.20 -0.05 33.62
N LYS A 103 -17.93 0.37 33.51
CA LYS A 103 -17.36 1.40 34.35
C LYS A 103 -18.00 2.77 34.10
N MET A 104 -18.32 3.11 32.87
CA MET A 104 -19.05 4.33 32.53
C MET A 104 -20.49 4.34 33.08
N GLN A 105 -21.15 3.17 33.14
CA GLN A 105 -22.46 3.06 33.79
C GLN A 105 -22.35 3.33 35.29
N GLU A 106 -21.36 2.72 35.98
CA GLU A 106 -21.08 2.95 37.39
C GLU A 106 -20.78 4.44 37.66
N LEU A 107 -20.01 5.08 36.79
CA LEU A 107 -19.66 6.50 36.88
C LEU A 107 -20.91 7.40 36.75
N ASP A 108 -21.81 7.13 35.82
CA ASP A 108 -23.06 7.86 35.63
C ASP A 108 -23.99 7.71 36.84
N ASP A 109 -24.14 6.50 37.37
CA ASP A 109 -24.94 6.23 38.55
C ASP A 109 -24.38 6.98 39.76
N LYS A 110 -23.05 6.93 39.95
CA LYS A 110 -22.36 7.63 41.04
C LYS A 110 -22.44 9.16 40.90
N PHE A 111 -22.35 9.70 39.69
CA PHE A 111 -22.57 11.16 39.47
C PHE A 111 -23.98 11.58 39.80
N SER A 112 -24.95 10.73 39.48
CA SER A 112 -26.35 10.99 39.82
C SER A 112 -26.60 11.05 41.34
N ASP A 113 -25.90 10.21 42.12
CA ASP A 113 -25.97 10.24 43.60
C ASP A 113 -25.21 11.44 44.15
N LEU A 114 -24.04 11.77 43.61
CA LEU A 114 -23.26 12.95 43.97
C LEU A 114 -24.08 14.25 43.69
N TYR A 115 -24.81 14.33 42.60
CA TYR A 115 -25.70 15.44 42.27
C TYR A 115 -26.81 15.64 43.30
N LYS A 116 -27.42 14.56 43.83
CA LYS A 116 -28.40 14.64 44.92
C LYS A 116 -27.76 15.22 46.19
N LYS A 117 -26.51 14.86 46.46
CA LYS A 117 -25.79 15.38 47.63
C LYS A 117 -25.38 16.84 47.47
N ILE A 118 -25.02 17.30 46.27
CA ILE A 118 -24.81 18.71 45.97
C ILE A 118 -26.07 19.52 46.28
N TYR A 119 -27.21 18.99 45.88
CA TYR A 119 -28.49 19.65 46.20
C TYR A 119 -28.75 19.74 47.71
N LEU A 120 -28.40 18.68 48.47
CA LEU A 120 -28.52 18.70 49.92
C LEU A 120 -27.54 19.70 50.57
N VAL A 121 -26.34 19.88 50.05
CA VAL A 121 -25.34 20.87 50.53
C VAL A 121 -25.90 22.27 50.42
N ARG A 122 -26.58 22.61 49.28
CA ARG A 122 -27.20 23.90 49.06
C ARG A 122 -28.31 24.25 50.06
N PHE A 123 -29.05 23.23 50.56
CA PHE A 123 -30.17 23.43 51.47
C PHE A 123 -29.80 23.24 52.95
N LYS A 124 -28.90 22.28 53.29
CA LYS A 124 -28.62 21.90 54.69
C LYS A 124 -27.20 22.30 55.10
N GLY A 125 -26.38 22.81 54.20
CA GLY A 125 -24.99 23.12 54.44
C GLY A 125 -24.09 21.89 54.40
N ALA A 126 -22.80 22.11 54.20
CA ALA A 126 -21.80 21.06 53.94
C ALA A 126 -21.54 20.14 55.14
N ARG A 127 -21.71 20.65 56.40
CA ARG A 127 -21.34 19.88 57.60
C ARG A 127 -22.16 18.61 57.84
N ASN A 128 -23.33 18.49 57.21
CA ASN A 128 -24.27 17.38 57.44
C ASN A 128 -24.40 16.49 56.17
N THR A 129 -23.41 16.52 55.31
CA THR A 129 -23.43 15.74 54.06
C THR A 129 -22.10 15.02 53.88
N ASP A 130 -22.13 13.73 53.44
CA ASP A 130 -20.94 12.95 53.11
C ASP A 130 -20.42 13.25 51.69
N ILE A 131 -20.51 14.53 51.26
CA ILE A 131 -20.15 14.88 49.87
C ILE A 131 -18.66 14.71 49.55
N ILE A 132 -17.81 14.93 50.55
CA ILE A 132 -16.33 14.78 50.37
C ILE A 132 -15.97 13.32 50.11
N PRO A 133 -16.30 12.34 51.01
CA PRO A 133 -16.04 10.94 50.74
C PRO A 133 -16.63 10.45 49.42
N GLU A 134 -17.84 10.86 49.10
CA GLU A 134 -18.50 10.49 47.84
C GLU A 134 -17.76 11.06 46.60
N SER A 135 -17.25 12.29 46.70
CA SER A 135 -16.44 12.86 45.61
C SER A 135 -15.11 12.18 45.41
N GLU A 136 -14.48 11.69 46.49
CA GLU A 136 -13.26 10.89 46.39
C GLU A 136 -13.52 9.51 45.77
N GLU A 137 -14.64 8.87 46.09
CA GLU A 137 -15.07 7.62 45.46
C GLU A 137 -15.34 7.84 43.96
N PHE A 138 -16.04 8.92 43.59
CA PHE A 138 -16.26 9.30 42.21
C PHE A 138 -14.94 9.55 41.46
N PHE A 139 -13.97 10.20 42.11
CA PHE A 139 -12.64 10.40 41.56
C PHE A 139 -11.95 9.07 41.21
N VAL A 140 -12.02 8.08 42.10
CA VAL A 140 -11.44 6.74 41.85
C VAL A 140 -12.10 6.06 40.67
N ILE A 141 -13.44 6.14 40.55
CA ILE A 141 -14.18 5.56 39.40
C ILE A 141 -13.75 6.23 38.09
N CYS A 142 -13.56 7.55 38.07
CA CYS A 142 -13.05 8.26 36.91
C CYS A 142 -11.63 7.81 36.53
N ASP A 143 -10.77 7.59 37.52
CA ASP A 143 -9.39 7.15 37.31
C ASP A 143 -9.35 5.72 36.73
N GLU A 144 -10.19 4.82 37.26
CA GLU A 144 -10.36 3.47 36.74
C GLU A 144 -10.90 3.46 35.30
N ALA A 145 -11.89 4.33 34.98
CA ALA A 145 -12.42 4.49 33.62
C ALA A 145 -11.33 4.98 32.64
N THR A 146 -10.53 5.94 33.07
CA THR A 146 -9.37 6.42 32.30
C THR A 146 -8.38 5.30 32.03
N GLY A 147 -8.03 4.51 33.07
CA GLY A 147 -7.12 3.36 32.94
C GLY A 147 -7.64 2.27 31.99
N LEU A 148 -8.96 2.03 31.98
CA LEU A 148 -9.58 1.10 31.02
C LEU A 148 -9.49 1.61 29.58
N ALA A 149 -9.72 2.92 29.34
CA ALA A 149 -9.57 3.53 28.03
C ALA A 149 -8.11 3.46 27.55
N GLU A 150 -7.14 3.75 28.41
CA GLU A 150 -5.71 3.62 28.10
C GLU A 150 -5.33 2.18 27.76
N LYS A 151 -5.79 1.21 28.55
CA LYS A 151 -5.54 -0.22 28.32
C LYS A 151 -6.12 -0.68 26.97
N TYR A 152 -7.30 -0.21 26.61
CA TYR A 152 -7.89 -0.47 25.28
C TYR A 152 -7.02 0.11 24.18
N SER A 153 -6.61 1.38 24.31
CA SER A 153 -5.71 2.04 23.34
C SER A 153 -4.40 1.26 23.17
N GLN A 154 -3.79 0.84 24.27
CA GLN A 154 -2.54 0.08 24.23
C GLN A 154 -2.70 -1.30 23.57
N LYS A 155 -3.83 -1.98 23.80
CA LYS A 155 -4.15 -3.24 23.11
C LYS A 155 -4.28 -3.03 21.62
N LYS A 156 -4.93 -1.94 21.18
CA LYS A 156 -5.05 -1.58 19.75
C LYS A 156 -3.70 -1.21 19.13
N ALA A 157 -2.86 -0.45 19.86
CA ALA A 157 -1.50 -0.11 19.42
C ALA A 157 -0.61 -1.35 19.24
N THR A 158 -0.72 -2.34 20.13
CA THR A 158 -0.02 -3.62 19.98
C THR A 158 -0.49 -4.38 18.73
N SER A 159 -1.80 -4.40 18.48
CA SER A 159 -2.36 -5.03 17.27
C SER A 159 -1.88 -4.30 16.00
N LEU A 160 -1.80 -2.97 16.03
CA LEU A 160 -1.26 -2.16 14.93
C LEU A 160 0.20 -2.52 14.64
N SER A 161 1.05 -2.61 15.66
CA SER A 161 2.45 -2.98 15.50
C SER A 161 2.65 -4.38 14.90
N LEU A 162 1.77 -5.33 15.25
CA LEU A 162 1.78 -6.65 14.62
C LEU A 162 1.39 -6.59 13.15
N LEU A 163 0.35 -5.81 12.83
CA LEU A 163 -0.14 -5.62 11.47
C LEU A 163 0.91 -4.95 10.56
N GLU A 164 1.64 -3.95 11.09
CA GLU A 164 2.75 -3.31 10.39
C GLU A 164 3.84 -4.31 9.98
N LYS A 165 4.14 -5.28 10.83
CA LYS A 165 5.11 -6.35 10.50
C LYS A 165 4.63 -7.24 9.37
N TYR A 166 3.33 -7.59 9.34
CA TYR A 166 2.76 -8.36 8.23
C TYR A 166 2.76 -7.58 6.92
N ILE A 167 2.38 -6.30 6.94
CA ILE A 167 2.43 -5.42 5.77
C ILE A 167 3.87 -5.31 5.25
N THR A 168 4.84 -5.09 6.15
CA THR A 168 6.26 -5.01 5.77
C THR A 168 6.75 -6.30 5.13
N ALA A 169 6.40 -7.46 5.70
CA ALA A 169 6.77 -8.75 5.13
C ALA A 169 6.15 -8.96 3.75
N ASP A 170 4.87 -8.61 3.57
CA ASP A 170 4.15 -8.71 2.29
C ASP A 170 4.80 -7.82 1.21
N ILE A 171 5.16 -6.57 1.55
CA ILE A 171 5.86 -5.65 0.65
C ILE A 171 7.21 -6.23 0.22
N VAL A 172 7.99 -6.80 1.14
CA VAL A 172 9.30 -7.39 0.82
C VAL A 172 9.13 -8.56 -0.15
N VAL A 173 8.16 -9.45 0.09
CA VAL A 173 7.89 -10.59 -0.80
C VAL A 173 7.43 -10.11 -2.18
N LEU A 174 6.54 -9.12 -2.24
CA LEU A 174 6.09 -8.51 -3.49
C LEU A 174 7.26 -7.91 -4.28
N MET A 175 8.14 -7.15 -3.63
CA MET A 175 9.33 -6.57 -4.28
C MET A 175 10.24 -7.64 -4.88
N LEU A 176 10.46 -8.75 -4.16
CA LEU A 176 11.29 -9.86 -4.64
C LEU A 176 10.67 -10.56 -5.86
N LEU A 177 9.34 -10.79 -5.84
CA LEU A 177 8.63 -11.43 -6.96
C LEU A 177 8.60 -10.53 -8.20
N ILE A 178 8.32 -9.24 -8.03
CA ILE A 178 8.31 -8.26 -9.12
C ILE A 178 9.71 -8.12 -9.70
N GLY A 179 10.75 -8.01 -8.85
CA GLY A 179 12.15 -7.93 -9.27
C GLY A 179 12.57 -9.16 -10.09
N TYR A 180 12.16 -10.35 -9.65
CA TYR A 180 12.41 -11.59 -10.38
C TYR A 180 11.76 -11.60 -11.78
N GLU A 181 10.47 -11.22 -11.88
CA GLU A 181 9.78 -11.14 -13.19
C GLU A 181 10.40 -10.06 -14.09
N PHE A 182 10.85 -8.94 -13.51
CA PHE A 182 11.53 -7.89 -14.27
C PHE A 182 12.87 -8.36 -14.87
N ILE A 183 13.70 -9.03 -14.08
CA ILE A 183 14.97 -9.62 -14.56
C ILE A 183 14.70 -10.61 -15.69
N LYS A 184 13.71 -11.45 -15.53
CA LYS A 184 13.28 -12.39 -16.58
C LYS A 184 12.84 -11.66 -17.86
N ALA A 185 12.05 -10.60 -17.74
CA ALA A 185 11.59 -9.83 -18.89
C ALA A 185 12.79 -9.25 -19.69
N ILE A 186 13.80 -8.72 -18.98
CA ILE A 186 15.05 -8.24 -19.61
C ILE A 186 15.77 -9.37 -20.33
N GLN A 187 15.91 -10.53 -19.70
CA GLN A 187 16.58 -11.70 -20.32
C GLN A 187 15.84 -12.17 -21.58
N TYR A 188 14.51 -12.22 -21.54
CA TYR A 188 13.70 -12.56 -22.72
C TYR A 188 13.84 -11.53 -23.84
N ALA A 189 13.82 -10.23 -23.52
CA ALA A 189 14.01 -9.18 -24.51
C ALA A 189 15.38 -9.24 -25.18
N ALA A 190 16.46 -9.49 -24.39
CA ALA A 190 17.79 -9.67 -24.93
C ALA A 190 17.91 -10.92 -25.83
N MET A 191 17.34 -12.03 -25.38
CA MET A 191 17.33 -13.28 -26.18
C MET A 191 16.56 -13.12 -27.48
N ASN A 192 15.38 -12.47 -27.47
CA ASN A 192 14.60 -12.21 -28.67
C ASN A 192 15.36 -11.35 -29.68
N ARG A 193 16.09 -10.32 -29.22
CA ARG A 193 16.93 -9.49 -30.09
C ARG A 193 18.05 -10.30 -30.76
N LEU A 194 18.68 -11.21 -29.99
CA LEU A 194 19.70 -12.10 -30.56
C LEU A 194 19.12 -13.08 -31.56
N LEU A 195 17.95 -13.66 -31.27
CA LEU A 195 17.24 -14.57 -32.19
C LEU A 195 16.83 -13.84 -33.48
N GLN A 196 16.25 -12.65 -33.38
CA GLN A 196 15.89 -11.84 -34.55
C GLN A 196 17.11 -11.54 -35.44
N ARG A 197 18.27 -11.19 -34.82
CA ARG A 197 19.50 -10.98 -35.58
C ARG A 197 19.92 -12.25 -36.36
N LYS A 198 19.93 -13.41 -35.72
CA LYS A 198 20.31 -14.69 -36.36
C LYS A 198 19.31 -15.15 -37.43
N VAL A 199 18.02 -14.83 -37.24
CA VAL A 199 16.98 -15.24 -38.21
C VAL A 199 16.95 -14.33 -39.43
N TYR A 200 17.23 -13.04 -39.29
CA TYR A 200 16.98 -12.03 -40.31
C TYR A 200 18.23 -11.34 -40.87
N LEU A 201 19.40 -11.50 -40.22
CA LEU A 201 20.65 -10.91 -40.74
C LEU A 201 21.61 -11.97 -41.21
N ASP A 202 22.39 -11.63 -42.24
CA ASP A 202 23.52 -12.43 -42.72
C ASP A 202 24.77 -12.16 -41.87
N ASP A 203 25.35 -13.18 -41.27
CA ASP A 203 26.48 -13.06 -40.38
C ASP A 203 27.74 -12.48 -41.02
N ALA A 204 27.93 -12.67 -42.35
CA ALA A 204 29.11 -12.20 -43.04
C ALA A 204 29.04 -10.71 -43.41
N THR A 205 27.87 -10.21 -43.75
CA THR A 205 27.67 -8.84 -44.28
C THR A 205 26.92 -7.90 -43.39
N GLY A 206 26.16 -8.45 -42.40
CA GLY A 206 25.25 -7.68 -41.57
C GLY A 206 23.99 -7.17 -42.26
N LEU A 207 23.82 -7.46 -43.58
CA LEU A 207 22.61 -7.15 -44.32
C LEU A 207 21.47 -8.12 -43.94
N PRO A 208 20.20 -7.74 -44.16
CA PRO A 208 19.09 -8.68 -44.19
C PRO A 208 19.41 -9.92 -45.02
N ASN A 209 19.16 -11.09 -44.43
CA ASN A 209 19.45 -12.38 -45.09
C ASN A 209 18.29 -12.83 -45.99
N LYS A 210 18.45 -13.98 -46.64
CA LYS A 210 17.44 -14.59 -47.49
C LYS A 210 16.05 -14.65 -46.85
N ASN A 211 15.97 -15.07 -45.59
CA ASN A 211 14.67 -15.16 -44.90
C ASN A 211 13.94 -13.82 -44.81
N LYS A 212 14.70 -12.74 -44.52
CA LYS A 212 14.10 -11.40 -44.51
C LYS A 212 13.72 -10.88 -45.89
N CYS A 213 14.49 -11.24 -46.90
CA CYS A 213 14.16 -10.95 -48.30
C CYS A 213 12.86 -11.65 -48.74
N GLU A 214 12.72 -12.95 -48.43
CA GLU A 214 11.53 -13.74 -48.74
C GLU A 214 10.28 -13.24 -48.01
N GLU A 215 10.42 -12.89 -46.70
CA GLU A 215 9.33 -12.28 -45.91
C GLU A 215 8.83 -10.99 -46.57
N LEU A 216 9.76 -10.07 -46.87
CA LEU A 216 9.41 -8.79 -47.49
C LEU A 216 8.69 -8.97 -48.82
N LEU A 217 9.21 -9.87 -49.68
CA LEU A 217 8.61 -10.15 -51.02
C LEU A 217 7.25 -10.85 -50.93
N SER A 218 6.95 -11.49 -49.78
CA SER A 218 5.67 -12.18 -49.58
C SER A 218 4.60 -11.33 -48.90
N GLU A 219 4.99 -10.33 -48.12
CA GLU A 219 4.08 -9.50 -47.34
C GLU A 219 3.72 -8.18 -48.02
N GLU A 220 4.61 -7.63 -48.87
CA GLU A 220 4.36 -6.39 -49.58
C GLU A 220 3.92 -6.68 -51.02
N GLU A 221 2.71 -6.28 -51.37
CA GLU A 221 2.30 -6.20 -52.81
C GLU A 221 3.07 -5.04 -53.45
N PRO A 222 3.91 -5.35 -54.49
CA PRO A 222 4.65 -4.29 -55.18
C PRO A 222 3.69 -3.29 -55.82
N ASP A 223 3.83 -2.01 -55.50
CA ASP A 223 3.13 -0.93 -56.16
C ASP A 223 3.77 -0.63 -57.53
N ALA A 224 3.16 0.27 -58.35
CA ALA A 224 3.62 0.60 -59.68
C ALA A 224 5.04 1.22 -59.70
N ASP A 225 5.55 1.69 -58.59
CA ASP A 225 6.85 2.36 -58.46
C ASP A 225 7.91 1.45 -57.79
N THR A 226 7.55 0.18 -57.46
CA THR A 226 8.45 -0.78 -56.83
C THR A 226 9.33 -1.50 -57.84
N GLY A 227 10.65 -1.38 -57.71
CA GLY A 227 11.63 -2.09 -58.51
C GLY A 227 12.43 -3.09 -57.68
N VAL A 228 12.61 -4.31 -58.18
CA VAL A 228 13.46 -5.35 -57.56
C VAL A 228 14.69 -5.58 -58.43
N CYS A 229 15.88 -5.42 -57.85
CA CYS A 229 17.15 -5.65 -58.54
C CYS A 229 17.90 -6.84 -57.87
N SER A 230 18.38 -7.77 -58.69
CA SER A 230 19.27 -8.88 -58.25
C SER A 230 20.68 -8.64 -58.76
N PHE A 231 21.63 -8.76 -57.85
CA PHE A 231 23.08 -8.62 -58.16
C PHE A 231 23.82 -9.93 -57.91
N ASP A 232 24.70 -10.26 -58.84
CA ASP A 232 25.63 -11.40 -58.71
C ASP A 232 27.07 -10.93 -58.75
N LEU A 233 27.92 -11.54 -57.92
CA LEU A 233 29.33 -11.21 -57.81
C LEU A 233 30.16 -12.04 -58.78
N ASN A 234 30.66 -11.39 -59.81
CA ASN A 234 31.53 -12.03 -60.79
C ASN A 234 32.88 -12.46 -60.18
N ASN A 235 33.37 -13.58 -60.64
CA ASN A 235 34.70 -14.12 -60.30
C ASN A 235 34.93 -14.49 -58.80
N LEU A 236 33.88 -14.59 -57.99
CA LEU A 236 34.01 -14.98 -56.57
C LEU A 236 34.73 -16.34 -56.42
N ARG A 237 34.39 -17.32 -57.24
CA ARG A 237 35.05 -18.63 -57.25
C ARG A 237 36.56 -18.53 -57.52
N ARG A 238 36.95 -17.70 -58.48
CA ARG A 238 38.37 -17.46 -58.84
C ARG A 238 39.13 -16.80 -57.71
N ILE A 239 38.49 -15.90 -56.97
CA ILE A 239 39.08 -15.29 -55.74
C ILE A 239 39.26 -16.33 -54.66
N ASN A 240 38.26 -17.17 -54.40
CA ASN A 240 38.36 -18.24 -53.44
C ASN A 240 39.48 -19.24 -53.76
N ASP A 241 39.55 -19.67 -55.03
CA ASP A 241 40.54 -20.65 -55.48
C ASP A 241 41.96 -20.09 -55.49
N SER A 242 42.13 -18.77 -55.74
CA SER A 242 43.46 -18.15 -55.81
C SER A 242 43.96 -17.54 -54.51
N ARG A 243 43.09 -17.10 -53.62
CA ARG A 243 43.42 -16.32 -52.39
C ARG A 243 42.74 -16.82 -51.12
N GLY A 244 42.01 -17.96 -51.22
CA GLY A 244 41.32 -18.58 -50.09
C GLY A 244 39.95 -17.96 -49.78
N HIS A 245 39.16 -18.68 -48.98
CA HIS A 245 37.77 -18.28 -48.63
C HIS A 245 37.70 -16.98 -47.88
N GLU A 246 38.70 -16.65 -47.04
CA GLU A 246 38.75 -15.37 -46.31
C GLU A 246 38.79 -14.16 -47.27
N ALA A 247 39.48 -14.27 -48.40
CA ALA A 247 39.54 -13.24 -49.44
C ALA A 247 38.18 -13.10 -50.15
N GLY A 248 37.49 -14.22 -50.39
CA GLY A 248 36.13 -14.22 -50.93
C GLY A 248 35.11 -13.59 -49.99
N ASP A 249 35.19 -13.93 -48.71
CA ASP A 249 34.33 -13.31 -47.67
C ASP A 249 34.59 -11.81 -47.54
N ALA A 250 35.83 -11.36 -47.60
CA ALA A 250 36.18 -9.96 -47.63
C ALA A 250 35.62 -9.23 -48.88
N TYR A 251 35.61 -9.90 -50.05
CA TYR A 251 35.07 -9.41 -51.27
C TYR A 251 33.55 -9.22 -51.17
N ILE A 252 32.84 -10.22 -50.64
CA ILE A 252 31.39 -10.16 -50.42
C ILE A 252 31.06 -9.02 -49.45
N ARG A 253 31.77 -8.91 -48.32
CA ARG A 253 31.58 -7.82 -47.32
C ARG A 253 31.77 -6.43 -47.96
N ARG A 254 32.81 -6.24 -48.74
CA ARG A 254 33.09 -4.98 -49.44
C ARG A 254 31.98 -4.59 -50.40
N PHE A 255 31.50 -5.55 -51.19
CA PHE A 255 30.39 -5.33 -52.09
C PHE A 255 29.12 -4.92 -51.34
N ALA A 256 28.77 -5.62 -50.25
CA ALA A 256 27.63 -5.32 -49.42
C ALA A 256 27.69 -3.89 -48.85
N ILE A 257 28.88 -3.47 -48.36
CA ILE A 257 29.10 -2.11 -47.87
C ILE A 257 28.90 -1.07 -48.98
N CYS A 258 29.50 -1.31 -50.16
CA CYS A 258 29.35 -0.39 -51.31
C CYS A 258 27.92 -0.30 -51.76
N LEU A 259 27.22 -1.44 -51.90
CA LEU A 259 25.82 -1.48 -52.28
C LEU A 259 24.94 -0.70 -51.31
N ARG A 260 25.07 -0.95 -50.02
CA ARG A 260 24.31 -0.25 -48.98
C ARG A 260 24.59 1.27 -49.01
N ALA A 261 25.85 1.67 -49.21
CA ALA A 261 26.23 3.08 -49.28
C ALA A 261 25.74 3.79 -50.54
N SER A 262 25.48 3.04 -51.62
CA SER A 262 24.98 3.58 -52.90
C SER A 262 23.47 3.71 -52.94
N MET A 263 22.75 3.12 -51.98
CA MET A 263 21.30 3.12 -51.93
C MET A 263 20.78 4.13 -50.90
N PRO A 264 19.67 4.83 -51.12
CA PRO A 264 18.99 5.63 -50.13
C PRO A 264 18.67 4.82 -48.85
N ALA A 265 18.58 5.50 -47.73
CA ALA A 265 18.38 4.83 -46.40
C ALA A 265 17.06 4.06 -46.33
N GLU A 266 16.05 4.54 -47.04
CA GLU A 266 14.68 4.01 -47.11
C GLU A 266 14.59 2.73 -47.93
N GLN A 267 15.56 2.48 -48.82
CA GLN A 267 15.53 1.31 -49.69
C GLN A 267 16.07 0.07 -49.00
N PHE A 268 15.37 -1.04 -49.21
CA PHE A 268 15.78 -2.33 -48.69
C PHE A 268 16.97 -2.90 -49.49
N VAL A 269 17.98 -3.39 -48.79
CA VAL A 269 19.12 -4.08 -49.35
C VAL A 269 19.32 -5.35 -48.54
N GLY A 270 19.25 -6.51 -49.18
CA GLY A 270 19.41 -7.82 -48.53
C GLY A 270 20.36 -8.77 -49.31
N ARG A 271 20.67 -9.91 -48.68
CA ARG A 271 21.53 -10.96 -49.23
C ARG A 271 20.88 -12.33 -49.14
#